data_1704f2b2f8a92fb73f11be08e21b5d5c
#
_entry.id   1704f2b2f8a92fb73f11be08e21b5d5c
#
_cell.length_a   1.000
_cell.length_b   1.000
_cell.length_c   1.000
_cell.angle_alpha   90.00
_cell.angle_beta   90.00
_cell.angle_gamma   90.00
#
_symmetry.space_group_name_H-M   'P 1'
#
loop_
_entity.id
_entity.type
_entity.pdbx_description
1 polymer ?
#
loop_
_entity_poly.entity_id
_entity_poly.type
_entity_poly.pdbx_seq_one_letter_code
_entity_poly.pdbx_strand_id
1 'polypeptide(L)'
;MKFEPQMHTLPNGLTVFLDPMDLETTNVKVQFRTGSHDEQPHEYGITHFCEHMLGKGTTRFPTKKSIDEHIEYHGGTRNASTGNVCMNLYGRIIGRNTGVLIDFFGDVLQNSLFDPAKIDIERRVICDELRRAMDDTNRQMAEFTSQKLFNGDMGAYRTLGSVENIMSFSRDQMLEFMARRLSTRNCVVAVSGQIADTNAILQQITDTFAFLPTHPVSSYCDYKYTPAVAHNSQPEKKNVKLRIVFPGQIENTFQNMYADMCVSRFEMLLQKNLSQILRQENGLVYGFNMCALGMPELYLNGFETSTSVENLPTVVSLIARNAHKFYQDTPIDDADLDRIHRKMELSDADFLESAGSRSRTLIGHYYDYNRLYDRNHILSLRNQINVSDIIKYSRGYFDGPMSIITQGADYDFDLAGIWRENFN
;
A
#
# COMPACT_ATOMS: atom_id res chain seq x y z
N MET A 1 21.01 14.33 8.07
CA MET A 1 20.88 13.28 9.10
C MET A 1 21.60 12.01 8.64
N LYS A 2 22.28 11.33 9.56
CA LYS A 2 22.95 10.04 9.30
C LYS A 2 21.87 8.96 9.06
N PHE A 3 22.14 8.02 8.15
CA PHE A 3 21.28 6.87 7.89
C PHE A 3 22.13 5.61 7.89
N GLU A 4 22.07 4.88 9.00
CA GLU A 4 22.85 3.65 9.23
C GLU A 4 21.97 2.62 9.96
N PRO A 5 20.91 2.16 9.32
CA PRO A 5 20.03 1.17 9.91
C PRO A 5 20.74 -0.19 10.03
N GLN A 6 20.35 -0.94 11.04
CA GLN A 6 20.82 -2.30 11.30
C GLN A 6 19.69 -3.28 11.06
N MET A 7 20.01 -4.42 10.47
CA MET A 7 19.08 -5.55 10.32
C MET A 7 19.59 -6.72 11.14
N HIS A 8 18.71 -7.26 11.96
CA HIS A 8 18.98 -8.43 12.81
C HIS A 8 17.96 -9.51 12.53
N THR A 9 18.41 -10.77 12.60
CA THR A 9 17.52 -11.93 12.63
C THR A 9 17.65 -12.58 13.99
N LEU A 10 16.55 -12.63 14.74
CA LEU A 10 16.51 -13.22 16.07
C LEU A 10 16.58 -14.76 16.02
N PRO A 11 16.88 -15.43 17.15
CA PRO A 11 16.96 -16.91 17.19
C PRO A 11 15.67 -17.61 16.75
N ASN A 12 14.51 -16.99 16.96
CA ASN A 12 13.21 -17.49 16.47
C ASN A 12 12.92 -17.14 15.01
N GLY A 13 13.86 -16.50 14.29
CA GLY A 13 13.73 -16.12 12.88
C GLY A 13 13.01 -14.79 12.64
N LEU A 14 12.63 -14.03 13.67
CA LEU A 14 12.04 -12.70 13.53
C LEU A 14 13.06 -11.71 12.98
N THR A 15 12.70 -10.95 11.94
CA THR A 15 13.52 -9.88 11.39
C THR A 15 13.25 -8.56 12.13
N VAL A 16 14.33 -7.90 12.56
CA VAL A 16 14.27 -6.64 13.29
C VAL A 16 15.13 -5.59 12.60
N PHE A 17 14.59 -4.39 12.41
CA PHE A 17 15.32 -3.20 11.98
C PHE A 17 15.48 -2.24 13.15
N LEU A 18 16.72 -1.81 13.41
CA LEU A 18 17.03 -0.72 14.34
C LEU A 18 17.66 0.43 13.55
N ASP A 19 17.07 1.60 13.65
CA ASP A 19 17.51 2.79 12.92
C ASP A 19 17.67 3.97 13.87
N PRO A 20 18.83 4.09 14.56
CA PRO A 20 19.12 5.18 15.46
C PRO A 20 19.11 6.54 14.74
N MET A 21 18.36 7.48 15.29
CA MET A 21 18.24 8.85 14.76
C MET A 21 18.45 9.87 15.88
N ASP A 22 18.97 11.03 15.54
CA ASP A 22 19.09 12.18 16.44
C ASP A 22 17.72 12.89 16.52
N LEU A 23 16.80 12.28 17.27
CA LEU A 23 15.44 12.73 17.54
C LEU A 23 15.12 12.51 19.02
N GLU A 24 14.11 13.20 19.53
CA GLU A 24 13.61 12.97 20.90
C GLU A 24 12.54 11.88 20.98
N THR A 25 12.08 11.39 19.86
CA THR A 25 11.00 10.41 19.77
C THR A 25 11.42 9.18 19.00
N THR A 26 10.72 8.07 19.26
CA THR A 26 10.91 6.80 18.55
C THR A 26 9.61 6.36 17.93
N ASN A 27 9.68 5.85 16.71
CA ASN A 27 8.62 5.11 16.04
C ASN A 27 8.89 3.61 16.20
N VAL A 28 7.89 2.86 16.65
CA VAL A 28 7.92 1.40 16.70
C VAL A 28 6.83 0.90 15.77
N LYS A 29 7.19 -0.03 14.89
CA LYS A 29 6.26 -0.65 13.94
C LYS A 29 6.45 -2.16 13.95
N VAL A 30 5.35 -2.90 14.13
CA VAL A 30 5.27 -4.35 13.96
C VAL A 30 4.38 -4.60 12.76
N GLN A 31 4.90 -5.27 11.74
CA GLN A 31 4.16 -5.55 10.52
C GLN A 31 4.14 -7.04 10.25
N PHE A 32 2.94 -7.56 10.02
CA PHE A 32 2.74 -8.91 9.50
C PHE A 32 2.37 -8.84 8.02
N ARG A 33 3.04 -9.67 7.20
CA ARG A 33 2.63 -9.85 5.80
C ARG A 33 1.43 -10.79 5.78
N THR A 34 0.31 -10.26 6.23
CA THR A 34 -1.02 -10.87 6.18
C THR A 34 -2.06 -9.77 6.03
N GLY A 35 -3.01 -9.94 5.14
CA GLY A 35 -4.04 -8.96 4.82
C GLY A 35 -5.23 -9.62 4.15
N SER A 36 -6.11 -8.83 3.54
CA SER A 36 -7.30 -9.38 2.87
C SER A 36 -6.98 -10.31 1.70
N HIS A 37 -5.78 -10.25 1.12
CA HIS A 37 -5.30 -11.19 0.10
C HIS A 37 -5.11 -12.62 0.62
N ASP A 38 -4.99 -12.77 1.92
CA ASP A 38 -4.73 -14.05 2.57
C ASP A 38 -5.99 -14.68 3.15
N GLU A 39 -7.15 -14.06 2.90
CA GLU A 39 -8.44 -14.50 3.39
C GLU A 39 -9.14 -15.41 2.37
N GLN A 40 -9.78 -16.46 2.86
CA GLN A 40 -10.68 -17.27 2.05
C GLN A 40 -12.03 -16.58 1.91
N PRO A 41 -12.91 -16.97 0.96
CA PRO A 41 -14.20 -16.32 0.74
C PRO A 41 -15.05 -16.16 2.00
N HIS A 42 -15.03 -17.14 2.90
CA HIS A 42 -15.76 -17.11 4.17
C HIS A 42 -15.05 -16.31 5.27
N GLU A 43 -13.84 -15.83 5.02
CA GLU A 43 -13.00 -15.06 5.95
C GLU A 43 -12.91 -13.58 5.56
N TYR A 44 -13.49 -13.15 4.44
CA TYR A 44 -13.32 -11.77 3.98
C TYR A 44 -13.69 -10.73 5.03
N GLY A 45 -12.68 -9.95 5.47
CA GLY A 45 -12.77 -8.96 6.53
C GLY A 45 -12.29 -9.43 7.90
N ILE A 46 -11.88 -10.69 8.06
CA ILE A 46 -11.47 -11.23 9.37
C ILE A 46 -10.18 -10.60 9.87
N THR A 47 -9.21 -10.29 8.97
CA THR A 47 -7.96 -9.63 9.34
C THR A 47 -8.23 -8.26 9.96
N HIS A 48 -9.09 -7.47 9.33
CA HIS A 48 -9.49 -6.15 9.81
C HIS A 48 -10.25 -6.25 11.12
N PHE A 49 -11.16 -7.23 11.27
CA PHE A 49 -11.86 -7.44 12.52
C PHE A 49 -10.89 -7.84 13.65
N CYS A 50 -9.94 -8.72 13.39
CA CYS A 50 -8.90 -9.08 14.36
C CYS A 50 -8.08 -7.84 14.77
N GLU A 51 -7.70 -6.98 13.83
CA GLU A 51 -7.01 -5.73 14.11
C GLU A 51 -7.81 -4.84 15.06
N HIS A 52 -9.11 -4.67 14.85
CA HIS A 52 -9.99 -3.94 15.77
C HIS A 52 -9.95 -4.55 17.17
N MET A 53 -9.99 -5.87 17.28
CA MET A 53 -10.03 -6.56 18.58
C MET A 53 -8.71 -6.47 19.36
N LEU A 54 -7.56 -6.38 18.68
CA LEU A 54 -6.24 -6.21 19.34
C LEU A 54 -6.15 -4.93 20.18
N GLY A 55 -6.93 -3.91 19.88
CA GLY A 55 -6.95 -2.65 20.62
C GLY A 55 -8.01 -2.55 21.72
N LYS A 56 -8.80 -3.61 22.02
CA LYS A 56 -9.99 -3.51 22.89
C LYS A 56 -9.78 -3.97 24.34
N GLY A 57 -8.67 -4.57 24.64
CA GLY A 57 -8.25 -4.98 25.99
C GLY A 57 -7.39 -6.22 25.97
N THR A 58 -6.48 -6.27 26.94
CA THR A 58 -5.60 -7.41 27.21
C THR A 58 -5.82 -7.87 28.66
N THR A 59 -5.17 -8.96 29.04
CA THR A 59 -5.18 -9.39 30.45
C THR A 59 -4.54 -8.34 31.36
N ARG A 60 -3.54 -7.57 30.89
CA ARG A 60 -2.88 -6.51 31.62
C ARG A 60 -3.68 -5.20 31.61
N PHE A 61 -4.30 -4.88 30.48
CA PHE A 61 -5.10 -3.67 30.29
C PHE A 61 -6.51 -4.06 29.81
N PRO A 62 -7.47 -4.31 30.72
CA PRO A 62 -8.76 -4.94 30.36
C PRO A 62 -9.67 -4.09 29.46
N THR A 63 -9.35 -2.81 29.26
CA THR A 63 -10.18 -1.89 28.47
C THR A 63 -9.35 -1.06 27.50
N LYS A 64 -9.98 -0.60 26.40
CA LYS A 64 -9.35 0.37 25.49
C LYS A 64 -8.90 1.62 26.23
N LYS A 65 -9.69 2.12 27.19
CA LYS A 65 -9.36 3.28 28.01
C LYS A 65 -8.08 3.06 28.81
N SER A 66 -7.92 1.92 29.50
CA SER A 66 -6.70 1.63 30.25
C SER A 66 -5.47 1.49 29.35
N ILE A 67 -5.63 1.01 28.11
CA ILE A 67 -4.57 0.98 27.10
C ILE A 67 -4.16 2.41 26.71
N ASP A 68 -5.15 3.25 26.34
CA ASP A 68 -4.91 4.60 25.87
C ASP A 68 -4.26 5.45 26.97
N GLU A 69 -4.77 5.40 28.21
CA GLU A 69 -4.19 6.09 29.37
C GLU A 69 -2.74 5.65 29.65
N HIS A 70 -2.42 4.36 29.49
CA HIS A 70 -1.06 3.87 29.68
C HIS A 70 -0.11 4.45 28.63
N ILE A 71 -0.47 4.43 27.36
CA ILE A 71 0.37 4.95 26.27
C ILE A 71 0.53 6.47 26.38
N GLU A 72 -0.58 7.19 26.62
CA GLU A 72 -0.59 8.65 26.77
C GLU A 72 0.25 9.12 27.98
N TYR A 73 0.18 8.40 29.11
CA TYR A 73 0.99 8.70 30.31
C TYR A 73 2.50 8.67 30.01
N HIS A 74 2.94 7.81 29.08
CA HIS A 74 4.34 7.71 28.67
C HIS A 74 4.68 8.62 27.48
N GLY A 75 3.78 9.53 27.08
CA GLY A 75 3.98 10.47 25.97
C GLY A 75 4.00 9.79 24.62
N GLY A 76 3.12 8.81 24.42
CA GLY A 76 3.01 8.03 23.20
C GLY A 76 1.65 8.14 22.49
N THR A 77 1.66 7.70 21.25
CA THR A 77 0.48 7.44 20.43
C THR A 77 0.59 6.06 19.81
N ARG A 78 -0.53 5.42 19.55
CA ARG A 78 -0.58 4.13 18.90
C ARG A 78 -1.68 4.09 17.83
N ASN A 79 -1.48 3.26 16.84
CA ASN A 79 -2.50 2.95 15.85
C ASN A 79 -2.27 1.55 15.27
N ALA A 80 -3.25 1.05 14.53
CA ALA A 80 -3.16 -0.15 13.74
C ALA A 80 -3.77 0.09 12.36
N SER A 81 -3.45 -0.73 11.39
CA SER A 81 -4.06 -0.67 10.06
C SER A 81 -3.98 -2.01 9.37
N THR A 82 -5.02 -2.34 8.64
CA THR A 82 -5.09 -3.51 7.78
C THR A 82 -5.19 -3.06 6.32
N GLY A 83 -4.32 -3.61 5.49
CA GLY A 83 -4.35 -3.46 4.04
C GLY A 83 -4.55 -4.80 3.35
N ASN A 84 -4.38 -4.78 2.04
CA ASN A 84 -4.55 -6.00 1.25
C ASN A 84 -3.47 -7.05 1.56
N VAL A 85 -2.21 -6.62 1.76
CA VAL A 85 -1.03 -7.49 1.92
C VAL A 85 -0.46 -7.50 3.34
N CYS A 86 -0.84 -6.56 4.21
CA CYS A 86 -0.24 -6.47 5.53
C CYS A 86 -1.18 -5.91 6.59
N MET A 87 -0.98 -6.39 7.82
CA MET A 87 -1.50 -5.83 9.05
C MET A 87 -0.36 -5.17 9.82
N ASN A 88 -0.59 -3.96 10.31
CA ASN A 88 0.40 -3.14 10.99
C ASN A 88 -0.08 -2.74 12.38
N LEU A 89 0.81 -2.84 13.37
CA LEU A 89 0.72 -2.14 14.64
C LEU A 89 1.85 -1.12 14.68
N TYR A 90 1.55 0.13 14.96
CA TYR A 90 2.59 1.17 14.98
C TYR A 90 2.27 2.26 15.99
N GLY A 91 3.31 2.94 16.44
CA GLY A 91 3.17 4.03 17.38
C GLY A 91 4.40 4.90 17.41
N ARG A 92 4.25 6.06 18.04
CA ARG A 92 5.33 7.01 18.30
C ARG A 92 5.31 7.36 19.77
N ILE A 93 6.48 7.42 20.38
CA ILE A 93 6.63 7.69 21.81
C ILE A 93 7.88 8.53 22.06
N ILE A 94 7.97 9.19 23.22
CA ILE A 94 9.21 9.80 23.69
C ILE A 94 10.29 8.71 23.81
N GLY A 95 11.47 8.94 23.26
CA GLY A 95 12.49 7.91 23.04
C GLY A 95 12.93 7.15 24.29
N ARG A 96 13.03 7.82 25.47
CA ARG A 96 13.33 7.13 26.73
C ARG A 96 12.28 6.07 27.14
N ASN A 97 11.09 6.11 26.54
CA ASN A 97 9.98 5.21 26.84
C ASN A 97 9.73 4.20 25.68
N THR A 98 10.66 4.04 24.75
CA THR A 98 10.52 3.13 23.59
C THR A 98 10.08 1.73 23.98
N GLY A 99 10.63 1.20 25.09
CA GLY A 99 10.29 -0.12 25.62
C GLY A 99 8.81 -0.28 25.97
N VAL A 100 8.11 0.79 26.34
CA VAL A 100 6.67 0.76 26.65
C VAL A 100 5.85 0.37 25.42
N LEU A 101 6.19 0.90 24.23
CA LEU A 101 5.50 0.51 22.99
C LEU A 101 5.86 -0.90 22.54
N ILE A 102 7.11 -1.34 22.73
CA ILE A 102 7.53 -2.70 22.39
C ILE A 102 6.73 -3.70 23.23
N ASP A 103 6.72 -3.53 24.56
CA ASP A 103 5.99 -4.39 25.48
C ASP A 103 4.48 -4.38 25.20
N PHE A 104 3.94 -3.19 24.91
CA PHE A 104 2.52 -3.05 24.57
C PHE A 104 2.16 -3.84 23.31
N PHE A 105 2.96 -3.76 22.23
CA PHE A 105 2.66 -4.51 21.01
C PHE A 105 2.79 -6.03 21.23
N GLY A 106 3.74 -6.47 22.02
CA GLY A 106 3.81 -7.87 22.44
C GLY A 106 2.58 -8.30 23.24
N ASP A 107 2.16 -7.49 24.20
CA ASP A 107 1.00 -7.79 25.06
C ASP A 107 -0.31 -7.89 24.25
N VAL A 108 -0.58 -6.96 23.32
CA VAL A 108 -1.79 -7.03 22.48
C VAL A 108 -1.79 -8.21 21.52
N LEU A 109 -0.63 -8.63 21.03
CA LEU A 109 -0.53 -9.79 20.15
C LEU A 109 -0.68 -11.11 20.91
N GLN A 110 -0.19 -11.19 22.13
CA GLN A 110 -0.20 -12.41 22.95
C GLN A 110 -1.44 -12.54 23.83
N ASN A 111 -1.92 -11.45 24.42
CA ASN A 111 -2.82 -11.44 25.55
C ASN A 111 -4.15 -10.71 25.29
N SER A 112 -4.48 -10.37 24.04
CA SER A 112 -5.78 -9.75 23.72
C SER A 112 -6.93 -10.66 24.07
N LEU A 113 -7.93 -10.10 24.74
CA LEU A 113 -9.04 -10.86 25.35
C LEU A 113 -10.04 -11.40 24.33
N PHE A 114 -10.22 -10.72 23.20
CA PHE A 114 -11.30 -11.01 22.24
C PHE A 114 -12.64 -11.22 22.96
N ASP A 115 -12.96 -10.29 23.86
CA ASP A 115 -14.17 -10.33 24.69
C ASP A 115 -15.43 -10.39 23.81
N PRO A 116 -16.30 -11.42 23.97
CA PRO A 116 -17.51 -11.58 23.17
C PRO A 116 -18.42 -10.34 23.16
N ALA A 117 -18.57 -9.67 24.30
CA ALA A 117 -19.40 -8.47 24.40
C ALA A 117 -18.83 -7.32 23.56
N LYS A 118 -17.49 -7.24 23.43
CA LYS A 118 -16.82 -6.24 22.60
C LYS A 118 -16.84 -6.63 21.13
N ILE A 119 -16.77 -7.91 20.80
CA ILE A 119 -16.95 -8.42 19.43
C ILE A 119 -18.31 -7.95 18.88
N ASP A 120 -19.39 -8.07 19.65
CA ASP A 120 -20.72 -7.63 19.21
C ASP A 120 -20.85 -6.11 19.02
N ILE A 121 -20.08 -5.33 19.77
CA ILE A 121 -19.99 -3.88 19.58
C ILE A 121 -19.22 -3.58 18.29
N GLU A 122 -18.05 -4.20 18.09
CA GLU A 122 -17.20 -3.96 16.93
C GLU A 122 -17.84 -4.41 15.62
N ARG A 123 -18.65 -5.47 15.61
CA ARG A 123 -19.47 -5.83 14.42
C ARG A 123 -20.25 -4.64 13.89
N ARG A 124 -20.92 -3.92 14.78
CA ARG A 124 -21.71 -2.74 14.39
C ARG A 124 -20.83 -1.61 13.89
N VAL A 125 -19.70 -1.37 14.57
CA VAL A 125 -18.74 -0.34 14.18
C VAL A 125 -18.17 -0.64 12.79
N ILE A 126 -17.73 -1.88 12.52
CA ILE A 126 -17.16 -2.29 11.24
C ILE A 126 -18.22 -2.27 10.13
N CYS A 127 -19.48 -2.71 10.42
CA CYS A 127 -20.57 -2.59 9.46
C CYS A 127 -20.90 -1.13 9.12
N ASP A 128 -20.82 -0.21 10.08
CA ASP A 128 -21.01 1.21 9.83
C ASP A 128 -19.84 1.81 9.04
N GLU A 129 -18.62 1.37 9.32
CA GLU A 129 -17.43 1.73 8.53
C GLU A 129 -17.54 1.22 7.09
N LEU A 130 -17.98 0.00 6.89
CA LEU A 130 -18.25 -0.56 5.57
C LEU A 130 -19.30 0.26 4.80
N ARG A 131 -20.41 0.63 5.43
CA ARG A 131 -21.42 1.48 4.80
C ARG A 131 -20.85 2.83 4.37
N ARG A 132 -20.10 3.51 5.26
CA ARG A 132 -19.44 4.79 4.92
C ARG A 132 -18.43 4.62 3.79
N ALA A 133 -17.69 3.52 3.80
CA ALA A 133 -16.74 3.22 2.75
C ALA A 133 -17.42 2.97 1.39
N MET A 134 -18.63 2.42 1.38
CA MET A 134 -19.44 2.24 0.17
C MET A 134 -19.97 3.56 -0.40
N ASP A 135 -20.00 4.65 0.38
CA ASP A 135 -20.33 5.99 -0.11
C ASP A 135 -19.11 6.70 -0.77
N ASP A 136 -17.89 6.19 -0.55
CA ASP A 136 -16.68 6.73 -1.17
C ASP A 136 -16.56 6.26 -2.62
N THR A 137 -16.70 7.21 -3.55
CA THR A 137 -16.65 6.92 -5.00
C THR A 137 -15.26 6.43 -5.48
N ASN A 138 -14.16 6.76 -4.79
CA ASN A 138 -12.83 6.24 -5.14
C ASN A 138 -12.74 4.76 -4.75
N ARG A 139 -13.27 4.42 -3.58
CA ARG A 139 -13.32 3.04 -3.12
C ARG A 139 -14.22 2.18 -4.01
N GLN A 140 -15.42 2.67 -4.34
CA GLN A 140 -16.31 1.98 -5.28
C GLN A 140 -15.59 1.69 -6.62
N MET A 141 -14.86 2.69 -7.15
CA MET A 141 -14.07 2.53 -8.39
C MET A 141 -12.96 1.49 -8.22
N ALA A 142 -12.27 1.48 -7.08
CA ALA A 142 -11.22 0.50 -6.79
C ALA A 142 -11.78 -0.92 -6.70
N GLU A 143 -12.87 -1.12 -5.96
CA GLU A 143 -13.54 -2.42 -5.83
C GLU A 143 -14.08 -2.92 -7.18
N PHE A 144 -14.76 -2.06 -7.93
CA PHE A 144 -15.29 -2.42 -9.25
C PHE A 144 -14.17 -2.78 -10.23
N THR A 145 -13.07 -1.99 -10.23
CA THR A 145 -11.87 -2.29 -11.02
C THR A 145 -11.37 -3.69 -10.71
N SER A 146 -11.22 -4.00 -9.44
CA SER A 146 -10.70 -5.28 -8.99
C SER A 146 -11.59 -6.45 -9.37
N GLN A 147 -12.90 -6.31 -9.16
CA GLN A 147 -13.89 -7.31 -9.55
C GLN A 147 -13.86 -7.62 -11.06
N LYS A 148 -13.55 -6.62 -11.90
CA LYS A 148 -13.52 -6.78 -13.35
C LYS A 148 -12.20 -7.31 -13.87
N LEU A 149 -11.09 -6.96 -13.23
CA LEU A 149 -9.75 -7.28 -13.74
C LEU A 149 -9.14 -8.55 -13.15
N PHE A 150 -9.65 -9.06 -12.03
CA PHE A 150 -9.05 -10.19 -11.33
C PHE A 150 -10.04 -11.29 -11.02
N ASN A 151 -10.39 -12.12 -12.00
CA ASN A 151 -11.12 -13.40 -11.91
C ASN A 151 -12.46 -13.43 -11.13
N GLY A 152 -13.05 -12.29 -10.79
CA GLY A 152 -14.36 -12.24 -10.12
C GLY A 152 -14.42 -12.74 -8.67
N ASP A 153 -13.45 -13.48 -8.19
CA ASP A 153 -13.41 -14.06 -6.82
C ASP A 153 -12.58 -13.15 -5.88
N MET A 154 -13.10 -11.94 -5.66
CA MET A 154 -12.27 -10.83 -5.22
C MET A 154 -12.60 -10.30 -3.85
N GLY A 155 -12.58 -11.15 -2.85
CA GLY A 155 -12.39 -10.72 -1.47
C GLY A 155 -11.14 -9.91 -1.24
N ALA A 156 -10.12 -10.14 -2.06
CA ALA A 156 -8.81 -9.51 -1.98
C ALA A 156 -8.82 -7.98 -1.90
N TYR A 157 -9.84 -7.32 -2.36
CA TYR A 157 -9.96 -5.85 -2.27
C TYR A 157 -10.91 -5.37 -1.18
N ARG A 158 -11.65 -6.28 -0.57
CA ARG A 158 -12.54 -5.94 0.52
C ARG A 158 -11.86 -6.09 1.86
N THR A 159 -10.87 -5.23 2.13
CA THR A 159 -10.21 -5.19 3.45
C THR A 159 -11.24 -5.15 4.60
N LEU A 160 -12.37 -4.49 4.37
CA LEU A 160 -13.48 -4.43 5.34
C LEU A 160 -14.39 -5.66 5.28
N GLY A 161 -14.23 -6.55 4.30
CA GLY A 161 -15.08 -7.72 4.12
C GLY A 161 -16.50 -7.42 3.62
N SER A 162 -17.44 -8.31 3.96
CA SER A 162 -18.86 -8.15 3.69
C SER A 162 -19.66 -8.14 5.00
N VAL A 163 -20.83 -7.49 4.98
CA VAL A 163 -21.72 -7.49 6.16
C VAL A 163 -22.04 -8.91 6.61
N GLU A 164 -22.26 -9.83 5.66
CA GLU A 164 -22.56 -11.24 5.96
C GLU A 164 -21.42 -11.90 6.73
N ASN A 165 -20.18 -11.79 6.25
CA ASN A 165 -19.02 -12.37 6.93
C ASN A 165 -18.78 -11.72 8.29
N ILE A 166 -18.82 -10.38 8.38
CA ILE A 166 -18.61 -9.65 9.64
C ILE A 166 -19.62 -10.10 10.68
N MET A 167 -20.87 -10.32 10.29
CA MET A 167 -21.92 -10.79 11.20
C MET A 167 -21.75 -12.25 11.62
N SER A 168 -21.05 -13.08 10.85
CA SER A 168 -20.88 -14.51 11.11
C SER A 168 -19.67 -14.86 11.97
N PHE A 169 -18.61 -14.02 12.02
CA PHE A 169 -17.37 -14.37 12.70
C PHE A 169 -17.56 -14.65 14.19
N SER A 170 -17.10 -15.78 14.63
CA SER A 170 -17.02 -16.14 16.05
C SER A 170 -15.65 -15.74 16.64
N ARG A 171 -15.59 -15.68 17.97
CA ARG A 171 -14.34 -15.50 18.69
C ARG A 171 -13.30 -16.56 18.31
N ASP A 172 -13.73 -17.82 18.25
CA ASP A 172 -12.85 -18.95 18.01
C ASP A 172 -12.26 -18.90 16.59
N GLN A 173 -13.07 -18.54 15.57
CA GLN A 173 -12.57 -18.31 14.20
C GLN A 173 -11.52 -17.20 14.14
N MET A 174 -11.71 -16.08 14.86
CA MET A 174 -10.73 -15.01 14.91
C MET A 174 -9.41 -15.46 15.55
N LEU A 175 -9.48 -16.20 16.66
CA LEU A 175 -8.30 -16.72 17.36
C LEU A 175 -7.58 -17.77 16.51
N GLU A 176 -8.30 -18.65 15.83
CA GLU A 176 -7.73 -19.62 14.89
C GLU A 176 -7.05 -18.94 13.71
N PHE A 177 -7.70 -17.92 13.13
CA PHE A 177 -7.12 -17.11 12.06
C PHE A 177 -5.81 -16.46 12.52
N MET A 178 -5.81 -15.80 13.69
CA MET A 178 -4.61 -15.19 14.26
C MET A 178 -3.51 -16.22 14.50
N ALA A 179 -3.83 -17.36 15.09
CA ALA A 179 -2.86 -18.43 15.35
C ALA A 179 -2.22 -18.98 14.05
N ARG A 180 -2.99 -19.06 12.96
CA ARG A 180 -2.53 -19.51 11.66
C ARG A 180 -1.72 -18.45 10.91
N ARG A 181 -2.03 -17.17 11.11
CA ARG A 181 -1.45 -16.05 10.32
C ARG A 181 -0.32 -15.32 11.02
N LEU A 182 -0.22 -15.35 12.34
CA LEU A 182 0.90 -14.71 13.05
C LEU A 182 2.07 -15.69 13.18
N SER A 183 3.19 -15.32 12.58
CA SER A 183 4.45 -16.09 12.61
C SER A 183 5.64 -15.17 12.49
N THR A 184 6.78 -15.55 13.04
CA THR A 184 8.04 -14.84 12.83
C THR A 184 8.46 -14.81 11.35
N ARG A 185 7.95 -15.77 10.53
CA ARG A 185 8.28 -15.88 9.11
C ARG A 185 7.64 -14.81 8.23
N ASN A 186 6.56 -14.19 8.70
CA ASN A 186 5.90 -13.09 8.00
C ASN A 186 5.82 -11.80 8.83
N CYS A 187 6.56 -11.74 9.94
CA CYS A 187 6.62 -10.60 10.85
C CYS A 187 7.94 -9.84 10.71
N VAL A 188 7.85 -8.53 10.77
CA VAL A 188 9.01 -7.63 10.87
C VAL A 188 8.74 -6.60 11.94
N VAL A 189 9.74 -6.33 12.79
CA VAL A 189 9.72 -5.24 13.76
C VAL A 189 10.71 -4.17 13.33
N ALA A 190 10.29 -2.91 13.27
CA ALA A 190 11.17 -1.79 13.00
C ALA A 190 11.07 -0.74 14.12
N VAL A 191 12.22 -0.31 14.60
CA VAL A 191 12.36 0.76 15.59
C VAL A 191 13.26 1.84 15.00
N SER A 192 12.72 3.04 14.77
CA SER A 192 13.47 4.18 14.21
C SER A 192 13.30 5.39 15.12
N GLY A 193 14.38 6.10 15.41
CA GLY A 193 14.34 7.29 16.27
C GLY A 193 15.39 7.29 17.36
N GLN A 194 15.07 7.84 18.52
CA GLN A 194 15.98 7.88 19.66
C GLN A 194 16.20 6.49 20.24
N ILE A 195 17.32 5.88 19.92
CA ILE A 195 17.75 4.58 20.44
C ILE A 195 19.09 4.81 21.15
N ALA A 196 19.05 4.83 22.50
CA ALA A 196 20.25 5.04 23.31
C ALA A 196 21.14 3.79 23.39
N ASP A 197 20.52 2.61 23.45
CA ASP A 197 21.19 1.30 23.49
C ASP A 197 20.48 0.32 22.58
N THR A 198 21.10 0.04 21.42
CA THR A 198 20.57 -0.89 20.44
C THR A 198 20.50 -2.32 20.95
N ASN A 199 21.46 -2.75 21.80
CA ASN A 199 21.48 -4.11 22.35
C ASN A 199 20.34 -4.31 23.35
N ALA A 200 20.08 -3.32 24.21
CA ALA A 200 18.97 -3.36 25.15
C ALA A 200 17.61 -3.44 24.42
N ILE A 201 17.41 -2.63 23.39
CA ILE A 201 16.18 -2.68 22.55
C ILE A 201 16.07 -4.02 21.84
N LEU A 202 17.15 -4.54 21.28
CA LEU A 202 17.15 -5.84 20.59
C LEU A 202 16.81 -6.98 21.56
N GLN A 203 17.39 -6.97 22.78
CA GLN A 203 17.08 -7.95 23.80
C GLN A 203 15.61 -7.85 24.23
N GLN A 204 15.10 -6.65 24.46
CA GLN A 204 13.68 -6.46 24.80
C GLN A 204 12.76 -7.00 23.72
N ILE A 205 13.03 -6.73 22.44
CA ILE A 205 12.24 -7.28 21.31
C ILE A 205 12.33 -8.81 21.32
N THR A 206 13.51 -9.38 21.57
CA THR A 206 13.70 -10.83 21.64
C THR A 206 12.82 -11.47 22.71
N ASP A 207 12.80 -10.90 23.90
CA ASP A 207 12.03 -11.41 25.03
C ASP A 207 10.52 -11.20 24.81
N THR A 208 10.13 -10.01 24.34
CA THR A 208 8.74 -9.62 24.14
C THR A 208 8.04 -10.46 23.03
N PHE A 209 8.76 -10.79 21.95
CA PHE A 209 8.20 -11.53 20.80
C PHE A 209 8.60 -13.01 20.78
N ALA A 210 9.15 -13.54 21.87
CA ALA A 210 9.55 -14.96 22.00
C ALA A 210 8.37 -15.92 21.83
N PHE A 211 7.14 -15.48 22.11
CA PHE A 211 5.92 -16.28 21.98
C PHE A 211 5.49 -16.55 20.54
N LEU A 212 5.97 -15.75 19.57
CA LEU A 212 5.56 -15.91 18.17
C LEU A 212 6.05 -17.26 17.61
N PRO A 213 5.15 -18.04 17.00
CA PRO A 213 5.53 -19.29 16.37
C PRO A 213 6.36 -19.06 15.10
N THR A 214 7.01 -20.11 14.62
CA THR A 214 7.93 -20.07 13.46
C THR A 214 7.42 -20.87 12.26
N HIS A 215 6.12 -21.15 12.19
CA HIS A 215 5.55 -21.91 11.07
C HIS A 215 5.54 -21.10 9.77
N PRO A 216 5.62 -21.75 8.60
CA PRO A 216 5.43 -21.09 7.32
C PRO A 216 4.03 -20.50 7.20
N VAL A 217 3.91 -19.35 6.56
CA VAL A 217 2.64 -18.69 6.24
C VAL A 217 2.57 -18.57 4.73
N SER A 218 1.56 -19.21 4.13
CA SER A 218 1.33 -19.16 2.67
C SER A 218 0.22 -18.17 2.34
N SER A 219 0.34 -17.47 1.22
CA SER A 219 -0.76 -16.69 0.64
C SER A 219 -1.76 -17.63 -0.03
N TYR A 220 -3.05 -17.27 0.02
CA TYR A 220 -4.12 -18.02 -0.65
C TYR A 220 -4.47 -17.46 -2.03
N CYS A 221 -3.92 -16.32 -2.41
CA CYS A 221 -4.31 -15.64 -3.63
C CYS A 221 -3.51 -16.10 -4.84
N ASP A 222 -4.23 -16.59 -5.87
CA ASP A 222 -3.75 -16.83 -7.23
C ASP A 222 -4.50 -15.83 -8.15
N TYR A 223 -3.90 -14.65 -8.37
CA TYR A 223 -4.51 -13.63 -9.22
C TYR A 223 -4.18 -13.85 -10.66
N LYS A 224 -5.22 -13.81 -11.50
CA LYS A 224 -5.07 -13.76 -12.95
C LYS A 224 -5.69 -12.50 -13.47
N TYR A 225 -4.90 -11.70 -14.16
CA TYR A 225 -5.38 -10.53 -14.84
C TYR A 225 -6.25 -10.95 -16.05
N THR A 226 -7.45 -10.41 -16.11
CA THR A 226 -8.37 -10.56 -17.24
C THR A 226 -8.69 -9.17 -17.76
N PRO A 227 -8.25 -8.83 -18.99
CA PRO A 227 -8.55 -7.54 -19.59
C PRO A 227 -10.05 -7.32 -19.71
N ALA A 228 -10.52 -6.13 -19.37
CA ALA A 228 -11.93 -5.78 -19.42
C ALA A 228 -12.19 -4.34 -19.84
N VAL A 229 -13.30 -4.13 -20.56
CA VAL A 229 -13.93 -2.82 -20.73
C VAL A 229 -15.25 -2.87 -19.99
N ALA A 230 -15.39 -2.08 -18.92
CA ALA A 230 -16.54 -2.16 -18.02
C ALA A 230 -16.94 -0.79 -17.47
N HIS A 231 -18.24 -0.61 -17.28
CA HIS A 231 -18.84 0.60 -16.71
C HIS A 231 -19.65 0.27 -15.46
N ASN A 232 -19.40 1.00 -14.39
CA ASN A 232 -20.21 1.02 -13.17
C ASN A 232 -21.20 2.19 -13.23
N SER A 233 -22.42 1.92 -13.70
CA SER A 233 -23.47 2.92 -13.91
C SER A 233 -23.90 3.60 -12.61
N GLN A 234 -23.89 4.92 -12.61
CA GLN A 234 -24.41 5.81 -11.56
C GLN A 234 -25.14 6.98 -12.25
N PRO A 235 -26.36 6.77 -12.76
CA PRO A 235 -27.02 7.71 -13.66
C PRO A 235 -27.35 9.06 -13.03
N GLU A 236 -27.35 9.14 -11.70
CA GLU A 236 -27.51 10.39 -10.96
C GLU A 236 -26.27 11.30 -10.99
N LYS A 237 -25.12 10.78 -11.38
CA LYS A 237 -23.89 11.57 -11.54
C LYS A 237 -23.87 12.32 -12.85
N LYS A 238 -23.06 13.38 -12.93
CA LYS A 238 -22.80 14.15 -14.16
C LYS A 238 -21.45 13.84 -14.79
N ASN A 239 -20.53 13.31 -13.98
CA ASN A 239 -19.16 13.03 -14.38
C ASN A 239 -18.94 11.51 -14.46
N VAL A 240 -17.95 11.14 -15.24
CA VAL A 240 -17.43 9.77 -15.35
C VAL A 240 -15.99 9.75 -14.86
N LYS A 241 -15.70 8.90 -13.89
CA LYS A 241 -14.33 8.51 -13.56
C LYS A 241 -13.87 7.51 -14.61
N LEU A 242 -12.66 7.69 -15.09
CA LEU A 242 -12.02 6.87 -16.11
C LEU A 242 -10.70 6.32 -15.55
N ARG A 243 -10.50 5.03 -15.70
CA ARG A 243 -9.25 4.34 -15.45
C ARG A 243 -8.89 3.50 -16.66
N ILE A 244 -7.68 3.69 -17.17
CA ILE A 244 -7.11 2.89 -18.27
C ILE A 244 -5.86 2.25 -17.74
N VAL A 245 -5.76 0.92 -17.77
CA VAL A 245 -4.63 0.19 -17.20
C VAL A 245 -4.08 -0.86 -18.15
N PHE A 246 -2.79 -1.14 -17.97
CA PHE A 246 -2.00 -2.12 -18.71
C PHE A 246 -1.26 -3.02 -17.74
N PRO A 247 -1.01 -4.30 -18.06
CA PRO A 247 -0.15 -5.14 -17.24
C PRO A 247 1.27 -4.57 -17.27
N GLY A 248 1.85 -4.40 -16.09
CA GLY A 248 3.23 -4.00 -15.94
C GLY A 248 4.18 -5.16 -16.31
N GLN A 249 5.32 -4.82 -16.88
CA GLN A 249 6.34 -5.80 -17.30
C GLN A 249 7.44 -6.00 -16.24
N ILE A 250 7.28 -5.40 -15.05
CA ILE A 250 8.35 -5.31 -14.06
C ILE A 250 8.17 -6.40 -13.01
N GLU A 251 9.14 -7.30 -12.96
CA GLU A 251 9.32 -8.18 -11.82
C GLU A 251 10.02 -7.40 -10.71
N ASN A 252 9.40 -7.26 -9.53
CA ASN A 252 10.00 -6.67 -8.33
C ASN A 252 11.18 -7.51 -7.85
N THR A 253 12.28 -7.50 -8.59
CA THR A 253 13.53 -8.14 -8.20
C THR A 253 14.60 -7.09 -7.96
N PHE A 254 15.50 -7.34 -7.02
CA PHE A 254 16.61 -6.44 -6.75
C PHE A 254 17.45 -6.16 -8.00
N GLN A 255 17.52 -7.12 -8.92
CA GLN A 255 18.24 -7.01 -10.20
C GLN A 255 17.55 -6.03 -11.14
N ASN A 256 16.23 -5.87 -11.05
CA ASN A 256 15.43 -5.00 -11.91
C ASN A 256 15.20 -3.60 -11.32
N MET A 257 15.66 -3.33 -10.10
CA MET A 257 15.44 -2.04 -9.41
C MET A 257 15.84 -0.81 -10.27
N TYR A 258 16.93 -0.90 -11.03
CA TYR A 258 17.34 0.17 -11.93
C TYR A 258 16.33 0.40 -13.05
N ALA A 259 15.80 -0.67 -13.64
CA ALA A 259 14.76 -0.61 -14.65
C ALA A 259 13.47 0.00 -14.09
N ASP A 260 13.05 -0.43 -12.88
CA ASP A 260 11.88 0.11 -12.19
C ASP A 260 12.02 1.62 -11.95
N MET A 261 13.22 2.04 -11.56
CA MET A 261 13.53 3.46 -11.42
C MET A 261 13.42 4.23 -12.73
N CYS A 262 13.85 3.67 -13.84
CA CYS A 262 13.74 4.28 -15.17
C CYS A 262 12.27 4.41 -15.60
N VAL A 263 11.47 3.34 -15.44
CA VAL A 263 10.04 3.35 -15.76
C VAL A 263 9.29 4.36 -14.90
N SER A 264 9.58 4.44 -13.61
CA SER A 264 8.98 5.46 -12.74
C SER A 264 9.24 6.89 -13.22
N ARG A 265 10.43 7.18 -13.81
CA ARG A 265 10.71 8.52 -14.42
C ARG A 265 9.90 8.74 -15.67
N PHE A 266 9.80 7.73 -16.52
CA PHE A 266 8.94 7.77 -17.70
C PHE A 266 7.50 8.12 -17.30
N GLU A 267 6.93 7.42 -16.31
CA GLU A 267 5.58 7.66 -15.80
C GLU A 267 5.40 9.09 -15.26
N MET A 268 6.35 9.59 -14.49
CA MET A 268 6.31 10.97 -13.98
C MET A 268 6.28 12.02 -15.09
N LEU A 269 7.05 11.79 -16.17
CA LEU A 269 7.12 12.69 -17.31
C LEU A 269 5.88 12.60 -18.18
N LEU A 270 5.40 11.39 -18.42
CA LEU A 270 4.16 11.13 -19.13
C LEU A 270 2.95 11.76 -18.40
N GLN A 271 2.86 11.59 -17.08
CA GLN A 271 1.83 12.24 -16.26
C GLN A 271 1.86 13.76 -16.40
N LYS A 272 3.04 14.34 -16.32
CA LYS A 272 3.23 15.81 -16.47
C LYS A 272 2.72 16.26 -17.84
N ASN A 273 3.13 15.59 -18.93
CA ASN A 273 2.74 15.90 -20.29
C ASN A 273 1.22 15.81 -20.48
N LEU A 274 0.63 14.68 -20.11
CA LEU A 274 -0.83 14.48 -20.25
C LEU A 274 -1.64 15.41 -19.33
N SER A 275 -1.18 15.69 -18.12
CA SER A 275 -1.83 16.66 -17.23
C SER A 275 -1.81 18.09 -17.82
N GLN A 276 -0.72 18.49 -18.47
CA GLN A 276 -0.66 19.77 -19.16
C GLN A 276 -1.70 19.84 -20.27
N ILE A 277 -1.73 18.84 -21.14
CA ILE A 277 -2.63 18.79 -22.30
C ILE A 277 -4.10 18.77 -21.86
N LEU A 278 -4.44 17.86 -20.94
CA LEU A 278 -5.84 17.63 -20.57
C LEU A 278 -6.41 18.73 -19.69
N ARG A 279 -5.61 19.23 -18.73
CA ARG A 279 -6.06 20.19 -17.73
C ARG A 279 -5.75 21.65 -18.11
N GLN A 280 -4.50 21.95 -18.44
CA GLN A 280 -4.06 23.33 -18.60
C GLN A 280 -4.41 23.89 -19.98
N GLU A 281 -4.22 23.11 -21.04
CA GLU A 281 -4.44 23.58 -22.41
C GLU A 281 -5.91 23.42 -22.83
N ASN A 282 -6.60 22.34 -22.42
CA ASN A 282 -7.94 22.04 -22.88
C ASN A 282 -9.02 22.14 -21.80
N GLY A 283 -8.69 22.21 -20.52
CA GLY A 283 -9.66 22.34 -19.42
C GLY A 283 -10.66 21.18 -19.29
N LEU A 284 -10.32 19.99 -19.80
CA LEU A 284 -11.23 18.86 -19.90
C LEU A 284 -11.35 18.05 -18.61
N VAL A 285 -10.34 18.14 -17.73
CA VAL A 285 -10.25 17.38 -16.47
C VAL A 285 -9.81 18.28 -15.33
N TYR A 286 -10.26 17.98 -14.11
CA TYR A 286 -9.75 18.64 -12.90
C TYR A 286 -8.36 18.16 -12.50
N GLY A 287 -8.12 16.88 -12.62
CA GLY A 287 -6.85 16.23 -12.31
C GLY A 287 -6.62 15.02 -13.19
N PHE A 288 -5.35 14.70 -13.41
CA PHE A 288 -4.90 13.52 -14.14
C PHE A 288 -3.75 12.89 -13.37
N ASN A 289 -3.85 11.62 -13.07
CA ASN A 289 -2.85 10.90 -12.30
C ASN A 289 -2.46 9.60 -13.01
N MET A 290 -1.21 9.19 -12.80
CA MET A 290 -0.88 7.78 -12.98
C MET A 290 -1.54 6.98 -11.87
N CYS A 291 -1.99 5.79 -12.18
CA CYS A 291 -2.47 4.83 -11.19
C CYS A 291 -1.68 3.53 -11.31
N ALA A 292 -1.43 2.92 -10.16
CA ALA A 292 -0.82 1.62 -10.07
C ALA A 292 -1.74 0.72 -9.24
N LEU A 293 -2.01 -0.47 -9.74
CA LEU A 293 -2.73 -1.50 -9.01
C LEU A 293 -1.75 -2.63 -8.78
N GLY A 294 -1.22 -2.70 -7.56
CA GLY A 294 -0.21 -3.69 -7.18
C GLY A 294 -0.81 -4.85 -6.42
N MET A 295 -0.48 -6.05 -6.85
CA MET A 295 -0.62 -7.30 -6.13
C MET A 295 0.77 -7.90 -5.93
N PRO A 296 0.98 -8.82 -4.99
CA PRO A 296 2.31 -9.39 -4.78
C PRO A 296 3.01 -9.92 -6.03
N GLU A 297 2.26 -10.39 -7.02
CA GLU A 297 2.78 -11.02 -8.23
C GLU A 297 2.23 -10.40 -9.52
N LEU A 298 1.46 -9.32 -9.41
CA LEU A 298 0.83 -8.67 -10.55
C LEU A 298 0.81 -7.16 -10.35
N TYR A 299 1.38 -6.45 -11.29
CA TYR A 299 1.40 -4.99 -11.29
C TYR A 299 0.71 -4.44 -12.55
N LEU A 300 -0.27 -3.57 -12.37
CA LEU A 300 -0.93 -2.86 -13.46
C LEU A 300 -0.58 -1.38 -13.37
N ASN A 301 -0.13 -0.81 -14.47
CA ASN A 301 0.13 0.62 -14.63
C ASN A 301 -0.96 1.28 -15.46
N GLY A 302 -1.21 2.55 -15.25
CA GLY A 302 -2.13 3.26 -16.11
C GLY A 302 -2.48 4.65 -15.66
N PHE A 303 -3.63 5.11 -16.10
CA PHE A 303 -4.13 6.46 -15.95
C PHE A 303 -5.44 6.50 -15.20
N GLU A 304 -5.61 7.54 -14.40
CA GLU A 304 -6.88 7.83 -13.74
C GLU A 304 -7.23 9.31 -13.86
N THR A 305 -8.48 9.60 -14.24
CA THR A 305 -9.03 10.95 -14.30
C THR A 305 -10.55 10.94 -14.12
N SER A 306 -11.15 12.13 -14.11
CA SER A 306 -12.59 12.31 -14.13
C SER A 306 -12.96 13.49 -15.04
N THR A 307 -14.01 13.30 -15.85
CA THR A 307 -14.49 14.30 -16.80
C THR A 307 -16.02 14.24 -16.92
N SER A 308 -16.64 15.20 -17.62
CA SER A 308 -18.05 15.11 -17.97
C SER A 308 -18.28 14.07 -19.08
N VAL A 309 -19.52 13.59 -19.21
CA VAL A 309 -19.89 12.61 -20.27
C VAL A 309 -19.54 13.11 -21.65
N GLU A 310 -19.85 14.39 -21.94
CA GLU A 310 -19.63 14.98 -23.26
C GLU A 310 -18.14 15.01 -23.64
N ASN A 311 -17.26 15.18 -22.68
CA ASN A 311 -15.82 15.28 -22.88
C ASN A 311 -15.13 13.92 -22.90
N LEU A 312 -15.79 12.83 -22.46
CA LEU A 312 -15.19 11.52 -22.28
C LEU A 312 -14.51 10.98 -23.56
N PRO A 313 -15.14 11.03 -24.75
CA PRO A 313 -14.51 10.60 -26.01
C PRO A 313 -13.24 11.40 -26.33
N THR A 314 -13.31 12.73 -26.16
CA THR A 314 -12.18 13.63 -26.40
C THR A 314 -11.03 13.36 -25.45
N VAL A 315 -11.32 13.13 -24.17
CA VAL A 315 -10.31 12.81 -23.15
C VAL A 315 -9.61 11.50 -23.50
N VAL A 316 -10.35 10.43 -23.83
CA VAL A 316 -9.75 9.14 -24.21
C VAL A 316 -8.91 9.27 -25.49
N SER A 317 -9.39 10.00 -26.51
CA SER A 317 -8.64 10.26 -27.75
C SER A 317 -7.35 11.02 -27.51
N LEU A 318 -7.41 12.09 -26.68
CA LEU A 318 -6.21 12.87 -26.32
C LEU A 318 -5.21 12.07 -25.51
N ILE A 319 -5.65 11.26 -24.54
CA ILE A 319 -4.77 10.37 -23.78
C ILE A 319 -4.08 9.40 -24.74
N ALA A 320 -4.85 8.69 -25.57
CA ALA A 320 -4.31 7.68 -26.50
C ALA A 320 -3.26 8.28 -27.43
N ARG A 321 -3.61 9.36 -28.14
CA ARG A 321 -2.72 10.01 -29.11
C ARG A 321 -1.44 10.57 -28.48
N ASN A 322 -1.58 11.24 -27.34
CA ASN A 322 -0.43 11.88 -26.70
C ASN A 322 0.42 10.88 -25.92
N ALA A 323 -0.18 9.82 -25.34
CA ALA A 323 0.58 8.72 -24.77
C ALA A 323 1.39 7.97 -25.85
N HIS A 324 0.78 7.67 -27.00
CA HIS A 324 1.48 7.07 -28.14
C HIS A 324 2.62 7.96 -28.63
N LYS A 325 2.34 9.24 -28.91
CA LYS A 325 3.36 10.20 -29.34
C LYS A 325 4.50 10.33 -28.33
N PHE A 326 4.18 10.47 -27.05
CA PHE A 326 5.18 10.54 -25.98
C PHE A 326 6.02 9.27 -25.93
N TYR A 327 5.43 8.10 -26.09
CA TYR A 327 6.09 6.81 -26.09
C TYR A 327 7.01 6.63 -27.33
N GLN A 328 6.58 7.06 -28.52
CA GLN A 328 7.36 6.94 -29.76
C GLN A 328 8.50 7.98 -29.82
N ASP A 329 8.15 9.24 -29.64
CA ASP A 329 9.09 10.35 -29.78
C ASP A 329 9.97 10.52 -28.54
N THR A 330 9.48 10.09 -27.39
CA THR A 330 10.06 10.23 -26.06
C THR A 330 10.72 11.61 -25.89
N PRO A 331 9.92 12.70 -25.88
CA PRO A 331 10.42 14.07 -25.85
C PRO A 331 10.90 14.42 -24.44
N ILE A 332 11.93 13.74 -23.99
CA ILE A 332 12.57 13.89 -22.68
C ILE A 332 13.94 14.47 -22.92
N ASP A 333 14.26 15.55 -22.24
CA ASP A 333 15.59 16.16 -22.24
C ASP A 333 16.26 16.07 -20.87
N ASP A 334 17.54 16.44 -20.81
CA ASP A 334 18.30 16.44 -19.56
C ASP A 334 17.73 17.42 -18.52
N ALA A 335 17.08 18.51 -18.95
CA ALA A 335 16.45 19.46 -18.04
C ALA A 335 15.19 18.88 -17.37
N ASP A 336 14.46 18.01 -18.07
CA ASP A 336 13.34 17.27 -17.49
C ASP A 336 13.83 16.27 -16.43
N LEU A 337 14.94 15.57 -16.74
CA LEU A 337 15.56 14.63 -15.80
C LEU A 337 16.08 15.35 -14.55
N ASP A 338 16.79 16.47 -14.72
CA ASP A 338 17.27 17.30 -13.61
C ASP A 338 16.15 17.78 -12.70
N ARG A 339 15.01 18.15 -13.28
CA ARG A 339 13.83 18.60 -12.50
C ARG A 339 13.25 17.47 -11.65
N ILE A 340 13.17 16.25 -12.19
CA ILE A 340 12.78 15.06 -11.45
C ILE A 340 13.76 14.78 -10.32
N HIS A 341 15.06 14.82 -10.59
CA HIS A 341 16.08 14.58 -9.57
C HIS A 341 15.96 15.55 -8.40
N ARG A 342 15.79 16.87 -8.67
CA ARG A 342 15.58 17.86 -7.61
C ARG A 342 14.31 17.62 -6.78
N LYS A 343 13.21 17.19 -7.42
CA LYS A 343 11.99 16.80 -6.70
C LYS A 343 12.23 15.59 -5.79
N MET A 344 13.04 14.64 -6.24
CA MET A 344 13.40 13.47 -5.46
C MET A 344 14.35 13.79 -4.31
N GLU A 345 15.25 14.79 -4.46
CA GLU A 345 16.10 15.28 -3.37
C GLU A 345 15.26 15.81 -2.19
N LEU A 346 14.17 16.54 -2.46
CA LEU A 346 13.25 16.98 -1.43
C LEU A 346 12.59 15.78 -0.74
N SER A 347 12.09 14.79 -1.50
CA SER A 347 11.50 13.57 -0.94
C SER A 347 12.51 12.76 -0.10
N ASP A 348 13.80 12.77 -0.48
CA ASP A 348 14.85 12.12 0.29
C ASP A 348 15.14 12.88 1.61
N ALA A 349 15.05 14.20 1.61
CA ALA A 349 15.18 14.98 2.83
C ALA A 349 14.03 14.68 3.80
N ASP A 350 12.78 14.69 3.32
CA ASP A 350 11.59 14.33 4.10
C ASP A 350 11.70 12.89 4.66
N PHE A 351 12.21 11.95 3.84
CA PHE A 351 12.49 10.59 4.29
C PHE A 351 13.48 10.56 5.45
N LEU A 352 14.60 11.29 5.34
CA LEU A 352 15.65 11.30 6.37
C LEU A 352 15.17 11.91 7.69
N GLU A 353 14.21 12.82 7.67
CA GLU A 353 13.69 13.52 8.84
C GLU A 353 12.58 12.76 9.56
N SER A 354 12.00 11.73 8.93
CA SER A 354 10.83 11.03 9.44
C SER A 354 11.13 9.60 9.88
N ALA A 355 11.13 9.35 11.20
CA ALA A 355 11.28 8.01 11.78
C ALA A 355 10.24 7.01 11.23
N GLY A 356 8.98 7.45 11.08
CA GLY A 356 7.92 6.61 10.51
C GLY A 356 8.11 6.28 9.03
N SER A 357 8.64 7.23 8.24
CA SER A 357 8.96 6.99 6.82
C SER A 357 10.15 6.03 6.68
N ARG A 358 11.17 6.19 7.53
CA ARG A 358 12.35 5.30 7.54
C ARG A 358 11.95 3.87 7.91
N SER A 359 11.16 3.67 8.98
CA SER A 359 10.62 2.33 9.33
C SER A 359 9.83 1.70 8.18
N ARG A 360 8.97 2.47 7.51
CA ARG A 360 8.16 1.99 6.37
C ARG A 360 9.03 1.57 5.20
N THR A 361 10.02 2.38 4.84
CA THR A 361 10.95 2.09 3.72
C THR A 361 11.81 0.87 4.01
N LEU A 362 12.33 0.73 5.24
CA LEU A 362 13.12 -0.45 5.63
C LEU A 362 12.31 -1.74 5.48
N ILE A 363 11.08 -1.75 5.99
CA ILE A 363 10.19 -2.93 5.92
C ILE A 363 9.76 -3.20 4.46
N GLY A 364 9.34 -2.17 3.71
CA GLY A 364 8.92 -2.34 2.32
C GLY A 364 10.04 -2.89 1.46
N HIS A 365 11.23 -2.29 1.53
CA HIS A 365 12.40 -2.76 0.79
C HIS A 365 12.79 -4.20 1.13
N TYR A 366 12.68 -4.58 2.40
CA TYR A 366 12.93 -5.95 2.81
C TYR A 366 11.91 -6.93 2.22
N TYR A 367 10.63 -6.58 2.21
CA TYR A 367 9.61 -7.45 1.61
C TYR A 367 9.74 -7.57 0.09
N ASP A 368 10.17 -6.49 -0.58
CA ASP A 368 10.34 -6.48 -2.04
C ASP A 368 11.64 -7.22 -2.45
N TYR A 369 12.73 -7.05 -1.71
CA TYR A 369 14.06 -7.46 -2.14
C TYR A 369 14.79 -8.40 -1.19
N ASN A 370 14.22 -8.71 -0.02
CA ASN A 370 14.82 -9.52 1.05
C ASN A 370 16.21 -8.99 1.49
N ARG A 371 16.35 -7.66 1.55
CA ARG A 371 17.62 -6.96 1.86
C ARG A 371 17.39 -5.72 2.71
N LEU A 372 18.43 -5.32 3.45
CA LEU A 372 18.47 -4.02 4.09
C LEU A 372 18.50 -2.92 3.01
N TYR A 373 17.73 -1.85 3.22
CA TYR A 373 17.75 -0.67 2.35
C TYR A 373 19.10 0.04 2.43
N ASP A 374 19.86 -0.01 1.36
CA ASP A 374 21.13 0.71 1.19
C ASP A 374 20.89 2.01 0.41
N ARG A 375 20.81 3.11 1.14
CA ARG A 375 20.59 4.43 0.56
C ARG A 375 21.69 4.83 -0.43
N ASN A 376 22.94 4.51 -0.13
CA ASN A 376 24.06 4.89 -1.00
C ASN A 376 23.99 4.15 -2.33
N HIS A 377 23.63 2.86 -2.29
CA HIS A 377 23.39 2.08 -3.50
C HIS A 377 22.24 2.67 -4.33
N ILE A 378 21.10 3.00 -3.68
CA ILE A 378 19.94 3.61 -4.35
C ILE A 378 20.29 4.95 -5.01
N LEU A 379 21.03 5.81 -4.31
CA LEU A 379 21.52 7.08 -4.87
C LEU A 379 22.49 6.86 -6.02
N SER A 380 23.37 5.86 -5.92
CA SER A 380 24.29 5.50 -7.03
C SER A 380 23.53 5.07 -8.27
N LEU A 381 22.51 4.21 -8.13
CA LEU A 381 21.65 3.81 -9.26
C LEU A 381 20.93 5.02 -9.85
N ARG A 382 20.35 5.86 -9.00
CA ARG A 382 19.64 7.08 -9.44
C ARG A 382 20.51 8.01 -10.27
N ASN A 383 21.76 8.23 -9.84
CA ASN A 383 22.70 9.11 -10.54
C ASN A 383 23.21 8.55 -11.88
N GLN A 384 22.99 7.27 -12.14
CA GLN A 384 23.33 6.65 -13.43
C GLN A 384 22.21 6.76 -14.45
N ILE A 385 20.98 7.06 -14.01
CA ILE A 385 19.82 7.14 -14.91
C ILE A 385 20.01 8.28 -15.89
N ASN A 386 19.88 7.98 -17.16
CA ASN A 386 19.92 8.91 -18.27
C ASN A 386 18.72 8.72 -19.20
N VAL A 387 18.50 9.64 -20.10
CA VAL A 387 17.36 9.64 -21.03
C VAL A 387 17.30 8.35 -21.87
N SER A 388 18.45 7.86 -22.35
CA SER A 388 18.53 6.64 -23.16
C SER A 388 18.03 5.40 -22.39
N ASP A 389 18.37 5.31 -21.09
CA ASP A 389 17.91 4.20 -20.24
C ASP A 389 16.41 4.31 -19.94
N ILE A 390 15.88 5.52 -19.70
CA ILE A 390 14.44 5.72 -19.53
C ILE A 390 13.71 5.21 -20.78
N ILE A 391 14.15 5.59 -21.98
CA ILE A 391 13.59 5.13 -23.25
C ILE A 391 13.68 3.61 -23.37
N LYS A 392 14.84 3.06 -23.09
CA LYS A 392 15.10 1.61 -23.19
C LYS A 392 14.16 0.79 -22.29
N TYR A 393 14.04 1.17 -21.03
CA TYR A 393 13.28 0.40 -20.04
C TYR A 393 11.77 0.67 -20.06
N SER A 394 11.31 1.76 -20.68
CA SER A 394 9.90 2.01 -20.91
C SER A 394 9.34 1.36 -22.18
N ARG A 395 10.20 0.76 -23.00
CA ARG A 395 9.74 -0.02 -24.18
C ARG A 395 8.84 -1.16 -23.73
N GLY A 396 7.70 -1.32 -24.38
CA GLY A 396 6.71 -2.31 -23.99
C GLY A 396 5.73 -1.86 -22.91
N TYR A 397 5.83 -0.62 -22.42
CA TYR A 397 4.93 -0.11 -21.39
C TYR A 397 3.44 -0.26 -21.74
N PHE A 398 3.10 -0.15 -23.04
CA PHE A 398 1.74 -0.28 -23.55
C PHE A 398 1.48 -1.57 -24.35
N ASP A 399 2.43 -2.52 -24.38
CA ASP A 399 2.33 -3.72 -25.23
C ASP A 399 1.34 -4.78 -24.69
N GLY A 400 0.93 -4.65 -23.44
CA GLY A 400 0.00 -5.59 -22.83
C GLY A 400 -1.47 -5.29 -23.16
N PRO A 401 -2.37 -6.24 -22.89
CA PRO A 401 -3.79 -6.05 -23.12
C PRO A 401 -4.37 -4.96 -22.20
N MET A 402 -4.91 -3.92 -22.82
CA MET A 402 -5.51 -2.77 -22.14
C MET A 402 -6.84 -3.11 -21.46
N SER A 403 -7.09 -2.50 -20.32
CA SER A 403 -8.44 -2.43 -19.73
C SER A 403 -8.89 -0.98 -19.58
N ILE A 404 -10.19 -0.76 -19.77
CA ILE A 404 -10.86 0.52 -19.51
C ILE A 404 -11.98 0.28 -18.51
N ILE A 405 -11.85 0.89 -17.33
CA ILE A 405 -12.87 0.83 -16.30
C ILE A 405 -13.41 2.24 -16.07
N THR A 406 -14.73 2.36 -16.06
CA THR A 406 -15.39 3.64 -15.83
C THR A 406 -16.45 3.52 -14.74
N GLN A 407 -16.75 4.65 -14.09
CA GLN A 407 -17.78 4.76 -13.07
C GLN A 407 -18.42 6.14 -13.09
N GLY A 408 -19.73 6.21 -13.10
CA GLY A 408 -20.47 7.46 -13.07
C GLY A 408 -21.66 7.48 -14.01
N ALA A 409 -21.92 8.66 -14.61
CA ALA A 409 -23.03 8.84 -15.53
C ALA A 409 -22.97 7.88 -16.72
N ASP A 410 -24.13 7.46 -17.20
CA ASP A 410 -24.24 6.58 -18.35
C ASP A 410 -23.81 7.26 -19.64
N TYR A 411 -23.25 6.48 -20.54
CA TYR A 411 -22.82 6.93 -21.86
C TYR A 411 -22.93 5.78 -22.89
N ASP A 412 -22.95 6.14 -24.15
CA ASP A 412 -23.01 5.20 -25.28
C ASP A 412 -21.83 5.45 -26.25
N PHE A 413 -20.59 5.22 -25.76
CA PHE A 413 -19.37 5.39 -26.54
C PHE A 413 -18.54 4.12 -26.51
N ASP A 414 -17.98 3.70 -27.66
CA ASP A 414 -16.96 2.66 -27.73
C ASP A 414 -15.57 3.25 -27.36
N LEU A 415 -15.30 3.36 -26.06
CA LEU A 415 -14.04 3.91 -25.57
C LEU A 415 -12.83 3.08 -26.00
N ALA A 416 -12.98 1.76 -26.15
CA ALA A 416 -11.90 0.89 -26.63
C ALA A 416 -11.63 1.10 -28.12
N GLY A 417 -12.67 1.33 -28.93
CA GLY A 417 -12.54 1.73 -30.32
C GLY A 417 -11.83 3.07 -30.45
N ILE A 418 -12.27 4.10 -29.70
CA ILE A 418 -11.65 5.42 -29.67
C ILE A 418 -10.17 5.31 -29.29
N TRP A 419 -9.83 4.50 -28.28
CA TRP A 419 -8.42 4.27 -27.92
C TRP A 419 -7.64 3.68 -29.09
N ARG A 420 -8.10 2.56 -29.70
CA ARG A 420 -7.41 1.88 -30.81
C ARG A 420 -7.21 2.77 -32.02
N GLU A 421 -8.19 3.62 -32.36
CA GLU A 421 -8.09 4.55 -33.50
C GLU A 421 -7.07 5.66 -33.27
N ASN A 422 -6.78 6.02 -32.04
CA ASN A 422 -5.93 7.16 -31.69
C ASN A 422 -4.56 6.77 -31.12
N PHE A 423 -4.36 5.51 -30.77
CA PHE A 423 -3.08 4.99 -30.24
C PHE A 423 -2.22 4.35 -31.35
N ASN A 424 -2.24 4.88 -32.59
CA ASN A 424 -1.49 4.35 -33.72
C ASN A 424 -0.53 5.41 -34.28
#